data_3332d1626b4afe86fb5f7b8ae53e8405
#
_entry.id   3332d1626b4afe86fb5f7b8ae53e8405
#
_cell.length_a   1.000
_cell.length_b   1.000
_cell.length_c   1.000
_cell.angle_alpha   90.00
_cell.angle_beta   90.00
_cell.angle_gamma   90.00
#
_symmetry.space_group_name_H-M   'P 1'
#
loop_
_entity.id
_entity.type
_entity.pdbx_description
1 polymer ?
#
loop_
_entity_poly.entity_id
_entity_poly.type
_entity_poly.pdbx_seq_one_letter_code
_entity_poly.pdbx_strand_id
1 'polypeptide(L)'
;MIGLQSLNHTYQRYRTLQTHRISALPIVILMPHSACNCRCVMCDIWKDNKNLKQLTEQDISGLLASLKQFGTKQVVMSGGEALLNKNFFRLCEILNGAGIKVSLLTTGLTIKNHAEQLLKWVSDIIVSIDGDQPLHDAIRNIPGAFNKLKDGVGYIKSVNPNYRITARTVIHRLNFWNWIPVINEAKQMGIDQVSFLPADVSSHAFNRQMAWEEPKQHEILLSEHELPELKTI
;
A
#
# COMPACT_ATOMS: atom_id res chain seq x y z
N MET A 1 10.94 24.17 -16.29
CA MET A 1 12.39 23.91 -16.06
C MET A 1 12.53 22.55 -15.37
N ILE A 2 13.22 21.61 -15.98
CA ILE A 2 13.55 20.33 -15.35
C ILE A 2 14.61 20.64 -14.29
N GLY A 3 14.28 20.45 -13.00
CA GLY A 3 15.20 20.76 -11.91
C GLY A 3 16.42 19.85 -11.90
N LEU A 4 17.56 20.33 -11.41
CA LEU A 4 18.81 19.57 -11.28
C LEU A 4 18.63 18.22 -10.58
N GLN A 5 17.69 18.11 -9.64
CA GLN A 5 17.33 16.86 -8.97
C GLN A 5 16.73 15.83 -9.93
N SER A 6 15.87 16.25 -10.88
CA SER A 6 15.28 15.37 -11.89
C SER A 6 16.34 14.82 -12.84
N LEU A 7 17.29 15.63 -13.25
CA LEU A 7 18.42 15.20 -14.10
C LEU A 7 19.30 14.19 -13.38
N ASN A 8 19.61 14.41 -12.11
CA ASN A 8 20.41 13.48 -11.32
C ASN A 8 19.68 12.13 -11.15
N HIS A 9 18.37 12.13 -10.87
CA HIS A 9 17.60 10.88 -10.78
C HIS A 9 17.59 10.13 -12.11
N THR A 10 17.43 10.82 -13.24
CA THR A 10 17.47 10.20 -14.56
C THR A 10 18.85 9.59 -14.83
N TYR A 11 19.93 10.29 -14.51
CA TYR A 11 21.29 9.78 -14.62
C TYR A 11 21.53 8.54 -13.75
N GLN A 12 21.12 8.58 -12.47
CA GLN A 12 21.28 7.45 -11.56
C GLN A 12 20.48 6.21 -12.02
N ARG A 13 19.28 6.43 -12.56
CA ARG A 13 18.48 5.35 -13.19
C ARG A 13 19.20 4.77 -14.39
N TYR A 14 19.68 5.60 -15.29
CA TYR A 14 20.46 5.16 -16.47
C TYR A 14 21.67 4.34 -16.02
N ARG A 15 22.46 4.85 -15.06
CA ARG A 15 23.62 4.16 -14.52
C ARG A 15 23.26 2.80 -13.92
N THR A 16 22.18 2.71 -13.15
CA THR A 16 21.68 1.45 -12.58
C THR A 16 21.35 0.43 -13.68
N LEU A 17 20.66 0.86 -14.75
CA LEU A 17 20.31 -0.01 -15.89
C LEU A 17 21.56 -0.49 -16.65
N GLN A 18 22.56 0.36 -16.85
CA GLN A 18 23.78 0.01 -17.58
C GLN A 18 24.71 -0.89 -16.78
N THR A 19 24.83 -0.67 -15.48
CA THR A 19 25.79 -1.39 -14.64
C THR A 19 25.20 -2.58 -13.90
N HIS A 20 23.86 -2.75 -13.92
CA HIS A 20 23.12 -3.70 -13.09
C HIS A 20 23.42 -3.56 -11.59
N ARG A 21 23.89 -2.37 -11.15
CA ARG A 21 24.16 -2.03 -9.76
C ARG A 21 23.29 -0.87 -9.34
N ILE A 22 22.58 -1.03 -8.25
CA ILE A 22 21.73 0.02 -7.70
C ILE A 22 22.59 1.22 -7.30
N SER A 23 22.35 2.36 -7.93
CA SER A 23 23.08 3.62 -7.68
C SER A 23 22.30 4.57 -6.77
N ALA A 24 20.98 4.47 -6.73
CA ALA A 24 20.10 5.26 -5.86
C ALA A 24 18.81 4.52 -5.57
N LEU A 25 18.25 4.74 -4.37
CA LEU A 25 16.95 4.23 -3.93
C LEU A 25 16.14 5.38 -3.33
N PRO A 26 15.56 6.26 -4.16
CA PRO A 26 14.83 7.43 -3.67
C PRO A 26 13.59 7.06 -2.86
N ILE A 27 12.98 5.91 -3.16
CA ILE A 27 11.84 5.33 -2.43
C ILE A 27 12.20 3.89 -2.06
N VAL A 28 11.94 3.53 -0.80
CA VAL A 28 12.11 2.17 -0.28
C VAL A 28 10.78 1.71 0.32
N ILE A 29 10.40 0.46 0.06
CA ILE A 29 9.24 -0.16 0.70
C ILE A 29 9.73 -1.04 1.83
N LEU A 30 9.22 -0.83 3.04
CA LEU A 30 9.45 -1.67 4.20
C LEU A 30 8.15 -2.36 4.62
N MET A 31 8.28 -3.59 5.08
CA MET A 31 7.17 -4.39 5.61
C MET A 31 7.34 -4.53 7.13
N PRO A 32 6.82 -3.58 7.93
CA PRO A 32 7.10 -3.55 9.37
C PRO A 32 6.43 -4.67 10.16
N HIS A 33 5.44 -5.36 9.59
CA HIS A 33 4.77 -6.48 10.23
C HIS A 33 4.36 -7.56 9.23
N SER A 34 4.51 -8.84 9.57
CA SER A 34 4.18 -9.98 8.69
C SER A 34 2.69 -10.34 8.68
N ALA A 35 1.93 -10.01 9.73
CA ALA A 35 0.51 -10.33 9.80
C ALA A 35 -0.38 -9.30 9.10
N CYS A 36 -1.60 -9.70 8.79
CA CYS A 36 -2.64 -8.84 8.26
C CYS A 36 -3.96 -9.02 9.03
N ASN A 37 -4.71 -7.94 9.18
CA ASN A 37 -6.03 -7.92 9.78
C ASN A 37 -7.17 -8.12 8.76
N CYS A 38 -6.84 -8.27 7.47
CA CYS A 38 -7.76 -8.67 6.41
C CYS A 38 -7.46 -10.10 5.93
N ARG A 39 -8.42 -10.70 5.20
CA ARG A 39 -8.32 -12.05 4.62
C ARG A 39 -8.63 -12.02 3.12
N CYS A 40 -8.02 -11.06 2.43
CA CYS A 40 -8.33 -10.75 1.04
C CYS A 40 -8.24 -11.96 0.13
N VAL A 41 -9.18 -12.07 -0.81
CA VAL A 41 -9.28 -13.21 -1.74
C VAL A 41 -8.08 -13.36 -2.68
N MET A 42 -7.38 -12.23 -2.97
CA MET A 42 -6.23 -12.16 -3.87
C MET A 42 -4.87 -12.16 -3.13
N CYS A 43 -4.84 -12.48 -1.82
CA CYS A 43 -3.62 -12.35 -1.02
C CYS A 43 -3.47 -13.50 -0.03
N ASP A 44 -2.25 -13.98 0.19
CA ASP A 44 -1.95 -15.08 1.11
C ASP A 44 -1.21 -14.66 2.38
N ILE A 45 -0.87 -13.37 2.55
CA ILE A 45 -0.13 -12.89 3.72
C ILE A 45 -0.82 -13.29 5.04
N TRP A 46 -2.14 -13.16 5.11
CA TRP A 46 -2.92 -13.47 6.31
C TRP A 46 -2.90 -14.95 6.71
N LYS A 47 -2.57 -15.86 5.78
CA LYS A 47 -2.51 -17.31 6.05
C LYS A 47 -1.39 -17.67 7.04
N ASP A 48 -0.35 -16.83 7.11
CA ASP A 48 0.80 -17.03 8.01
C ASP A 48 0.77 -16.14 9.27
N ASN A 49 -0.41 -15.70 9.68
CA ASN A 49 -0.58 -14.86 10.88
C ASN A 49 -0.11 -15.52 12.19
N LYS A 50 0.29 -16.79 12.16
CA LYS A 50 0.87 -17.50 13.32
C LYS A 50 2.36 -17.22 13.49
N ASN A 51 3.09 -16.93 12.41
CA ASN A 51 4.53 -16.70 12.40
C ASN A 51 4.83 -15.20 12.40
N LEU A 52 4.53 -14.54 13.51
CA LEU A 52 4.66 -13.09 13.62
C LEU A 52 6.13 -12.65 13.57
N LYS A 53 6.44 -11.81 12.58
CA LYS A 53 7.70 -11.08 12.47
C LYS A 53 7.40 -9.61 12.37
N GLN A 54 8.20 -8.79 13.04
CA GLN A 54 8.07 -7.35 12.99
C GLN A 54 9.43 -6.66 13.02
N LEU A 55 9.52 -5.52 12.35
CA LEU A 55 10.70 -4.67 12.43
C LEU A 55 10.78 -3.99 13.79
N THR A 56 11.97 -3.88 14.30
CA THR A 56 12.33 -3.22 15.56
C THR A 56 12.99 -1.86 15.29
N GLU A 57 13.19 -1.08 16.35
CA GLU A 57 13.95 0.16 16.30
C GLU A 57 15.39 -0.08 15.85
N GLN A 58 15.99 -1.20 16.29
CA GLN A 58 17.34 -1.59 15.93
C GLN A 58 17.45 -1.87 14.43
N ASP A 59 16.45 -2.54 13.84
CA ASP A 59 16.43 -2.82 12.41
C ASP A 59 16.41 -1.50 11.60
N ILE A 60 15.53 -0.56 11.96
CA ILE A 60 15.47 0.75 11.28
C ILE A 60 16.75 1.55 11.49
N SER A 61 17.27 1.59 12.71
CA SER A 61 18.52 2.31 13.02
C SER A 61 19.69 1.75 12.23
N GLY A 62 19.77 0.42 12.09
CA GLY A 62 20.80 -0.26 11.29
C GLY A 62 20.69 0.05 9.78
N LEU A 63 19.48 0.30 9.27
CA LEU A 63 19.27 0.65 7.87
C LEU A 63 19.59 2.11 7.54
N LEU A 64 19.58 3.05 8.50
CA LEU A 64 19.69 4.48 8.25
C LEU A 64 20.91 4.90 7.42
N ALA A 65 22.07 4.30 7.73
CA ALA A 65 23.30 4.60 6.99
C ALA A 65 23.16 4.26 5.50
N SER A 66 22.63 3.07 5.20
CA SER A 66 22.38 2.62 3.82
C SER A 66 21.31 3.46 3.13
N LEU A 67 20.21 3.77 3.80
CA LEU A 67 19.16 4.61 3.25
C LEU A 67 19.69 6.00 2.86
N LYS A 68 20.51 6.61 3.72
CA LYS A 68 21.18 7.90 3.44
C LYS A 68 22.17 7.77 2.28
N GLN A 69 22.99 6.74 2.25
CA GLN A 69 23.97 6.48 1.18
C GLN A 69 23.30 6.36 -0.19
N PHE A 70 22.16 5.68 -0.28
CA PHE A 70 21.37 5.54 -1.51
C PHE A 70 20.45 6.72 -1.80
N GLY A 71 20.48 7.77 -0.99
CA GLY A 71 19.70 8.99 -1.21
C GLY A 71 18.20 8.83 -1.02
N THR A 72 17.79 7.89 -0.14
CA THR A 72 16.37 7.64 0.15
C THR A 72 15.71 8.88 0.73
N LYS A 73 14.58 9.27 0.15
CA LYS A 73 13.77 10.42 0.54
C LYS A 73 12.44 10.02 1.17
N GLN A 74 11.97 8.82 0.84
CA GLN A 74 10.67 8.32 1.28
C GLN A 74 10.74 6.82 1.56
N VAL A 75 10.14 6.41 2.66
CA VAL A 75 9.87 5.01 2.99
C VAL A 75 8.36 4.79 2.94
N VAL A 76 7.93 3.80 2.17
CA VAL A 76 6.53 3.33 2.16
C VAL A 76 6.43 2.14 3.12
N MET A 77 5.70 2.31 4.20
CA MET A 77 5.38 1.24 5.14
C MET A 77 4.20 0.44 4.59
N SER A 78 4.42 -0.84 4.29
CA SER A 78 3.47 -1.76 3.67
C SER A 78 3.47 -3.10 4.42
N GLY A 79 3.23 -4.21 3.73
CA GLY A 79 3.30 -5.57 4.27
C GLY A 79 1.95 -6.25 4.29
N GLY A 80 1.63 -6.94 5.39
CA GLY A 80 0.25 -7.34 5.69
C GLY A 80 -0.55 -6.11 6.10
N GLU A 81 -0.47 -5.77 7.40
CA GLU A 81 -0.96 -4.46 7.89
C GLU A 81 0.13 -3.84 8.77
N ALA A 82 0.67 -2.73 8.30
CA ALA A 82 1.78 -2.05 8.96
C ALA A 82 1.43 -1.58 10.39
N LEU A 83 0.19 -1.15 10.62
CA LEU A 83 -0.29 -0.66 11.91
C LEU A 83 -0.44 -1.75 12.99
N LEU A 84 -0.26 -3.03 12.63
CA LEU A 84 -0.18 -4.11 13.63
C LEU A 84 1.17 -4.14 14.36
N ASN A 85 2.21 -3.49 13.81
CA ASN A 85 3.48 -3.35 14.53
C ASN A 85 3.32 -2.37 15.69
N LYS A 86 3.51 -2.86 16.91
CA LYS A 86 3.35 -2.05 18.13
C LYS A 86 4.33 -0.86 18.21
N ASN A 87 5.46 -0.95 17.50
CA ASN A 87 6.48 0.09 17.44
C ASN A 87 6.32 0.99 16.20
N PHE A 88 5.27 0.84 15.39
CA PHE A 88 5.11 1.51 14.09
C PHE A 88 5.45 3.01 14.15
N PHE A 89 4.87 3.74 15.08
CA PHE A 89 5.10 5.19 15.18
C PHE A 89 6.50 5.55 15.65
N ARG A 90 7.13 4.68 16.46
CA ARG A 90 8.54 4.86 16.82
C ARG A 90 9.46 4.66 15.62
N LEU A 91 9.15 3.68 14.74
CA LEU A 91 9.89 3.51 13.49
C LEU A 91 9.73 4.74 12.58
N CYS A 92 8.51 5.31 12.50
CA CYS A 92 8.26 6.56 11.75
C CYS A 92 9.05 7.73 12.32
N GLU A 93 9.11 7.89 13.65
CA GLU A 93 9.88 8.94 14.33
C GLU A 93 11.37 8.86 13.97
N ILE A 94 11.97 7.66 14.01
CA ILE A 94 13.38 7.45 13.66
C ILE A 94 13.66 7.85 12.22
N LEU A 95 12.80 7.45 11.28
CA LEU A 95 12.92 7.80 9.85
C LEU A 95 12.77 9.31 9.63
N ASN A 96 11.77 9.93 10.25
CA ASN A 96 11.54 11.38 10.15
C ASN A 96 12.70 12.18 10.75
N GLY A 97 13.27 11.72 11.88
CA GLY A 97 14.48 12.29 12.49
C GLY A 97 15.70 12.22 11.57
N ALA A 98 15.72 11.28 10.64
CA ALA A 98 16.75 11.15 9.61
C ALA A 98 16.43 11.96 8.32
N GLY A 99 15.33 12.72 8.28
CA GLY A 99 14.87 13.49 7.11
C GLY A 99 14.20 12.65 6.03
N ILE A 100 13.73 11.43 6.36
CA ILE A 100 13.08 10.53 5.44
C ILE A 100 11.57 10.58 5.70
N LYS A 101 10.78 10.91 4.66
CA LYS A 101 9.31 10.92 4.74
C LYS A 101 8.78 9.50 4.84
N VAL A 102 7.68 9.33 5.57
CA VAL A 102 6.99 8.06 5.69
C VAL A 102 5.63 8.16 5.03
N SER A 103 5.32 7.22 4.12
CA SER A 103 3.99 6.97 3.59
C SER A 103 3.47 5.63 4.13
N LEU A 104 2.20 5.54 4.40
CA LEU A 104 1.55 4.33 4.90
C LEU A 104 0.66 3.73 3.82
N LEU A 105 0.85 2.44 3.51
CA LEU A 105 -0.11 1.62 2.78
C LEU A 105 -0.87 0.75 3.80
N THR A 106 -2.20 0.87 3.86
CA THR A 106 -3.01 0.23 4.90
C THR A 106 -4.35 -0.29 4.39
N THR A 107 -4.88 -1.28 5.08
CA THR A 107 -6.25 -1.76 4.88
C THR A 107 -7.30 -0.73 5.29
N GLY A 108 -6.94 0.23 6.13
CA GLY A 108 -7.83 1.27 6.62
C GLY A 108 -8.61 0.95 7.89
N LEU A 109 -8.61 -0.31 8.34
CA LEU A 109 -9.48 -0.77 9.45
C LEU A 109 -9.22 -0.05 10.79
N THR A 110 -8.02 0.45 11.00
CA THR A 110 -7.60 1.03 12.29
C THR A 110 -7.15 2.49 12.20
N ILE A 111 -7.33 3.14 11.04
CA ILE A 111 -6.92 4.54 10.83
C ILE A 111 -7.49 5.45 11.91
N LYS A 112 -8.79 5.34 12.21
CA LYS A 112 -9.47 6.21 13.21
C LYS A 112 -8.80 6.12 14.58
N ASN A 113 -8.40 4.93 14.99
CA ASN A 113 -7.79 4.69 16.30
C ASN A 113 -6.37 5.29 16.41
N HIS A 114 -5.70 5.51 15.27
CA HIS A 114 -4.33 5.99 15.20
C HIS A 114 -4.22 7.39 14.58
N ALA A 115 -5.32 8.07 14.36
CA ALA A 115 -5.38 9.27 13.53
C ALA A 115 -4.43 10.39 13.98
N GLU A 116 -4.34 10.69 15.27
CA GLU A 116 -3.45 11.72 15.80
C GLU A 116 -1.97 11.41 15.53
N GLN A 117 -1.57 10.16 15.73
CA GLN A 117 -0.19 9.74 15.47
C GLN A 117 0.12 9.66 13.97
N LEU A 118 -0.86 9.25 13.14
CA LEU A 118 -0.74 9.27 11.70
C LEU A 118 -0.53 10.69 11.18
N LEU A 119 -1.33 11.64 11.61
CA LEU A 119 -1.19 13.05 11.24
C LEU A 119 0.15 13.65 11.68
N LYS A 120 0.74 13.15 12.76
CA LYS A 120 2.04 13.61 13.27
C LYS A 120 3.22 13.04 12.53
N TRP A 121 3.21 11.74 12.20
CA TRP A 121 4.40 11.01 11.78
C TRP A 121 4.38 10.49 10.35
N VAL A 122 3.21 10.46 9.70
CA VAL A 122 3.03 9.92 8.35
C VAL A 122 2.70 11.07 7.40
N SER A 123 3.40 11.16 6.29
CA SER A 123 3.26 12.26 5.33
C SER A 123 2.02 12.13 4.46
N ASP A 124 1.64 10.90 4.13
CA ASP A 124 0.49 10.56 3.30
C ASP A 124 0.07 9.10 3.50
N ILE A 125 -1.19 8.81 3.24
CA ILE A 125 -1.76 7.47 3.40
C ILE A 125 -2.27 6.96 2.05
N ILE A 126 -1.99 5.68 1.78
CA ILE A 126 -2.58 4.94 0.66
C ILE A 126 -3.52 3.90 1.28
N VAL A 127 -4.81 4.06 1.05
CA VAL A 127 -5.84 3.14 1.55
C VAL A 127 -6.31 2.20 0.46
N SER A 128 -6.67 1.00 0.83
CA SER A 128 -7.21 0.02 -0.11
C SER A 128 -8.72 0.16 -0.22
N ILE A 129 -9.24 0.37 -1.45
CA ILE A 129 -10.67 0.34 -1.77
C ILE A 129 -10.85 -0.55 -3.00
N ASP A 130 -11.68 -1.60 -2.92
CA ASP A 130 -11.83 -2.56 -4.02
C ASP A 130 -13.23 -2.60 -4.63
N GLY A 131 -14.15 -1.77 -4.15
CA GLY A 131 -15.52 -1.70 -4.62
C GLY A 131 -16.36 -0.78 -3.74
N ASP A 132 -17.67 -0.80 -3.98
CA ASP A 132 -18.67 -0.33 -3.02
C ASP A 132 -18.65 -1.18 -1.74
N GLN A 133 -19.44 -0.79 -0.73
CA GLN A 133 -19.39 -1.44 0.58
C GLN A 133 -19.54 -2.97 0.53
N PRO A 134 -20.56 -3.58 -0.13
CA PRO A 134 -20.72 -5.03 -0.15
C PRO A 134 -19.55 -5.74 -0.83
N LEU A 135 -19.09 -5.20 -1.95
CA LEU A 135 -18.01 -5.81 -2.73
C LEU A 135 -16.67 -5.66 -2.02
N HIS A 136 -16.38 -4.49 -1.44
CA HIS A 136 -15.17 -4.28 -0.66
C HIS A 136 -15.09 -5.25 0.52
N ASP A 137 -16.16 -5.36 1.32
CA ASP A 137 -16.21 -6.27 2.47
C ASP A 137 -16.03 -7.72 2.05
N ALA A 138 -16.62 -8.13 0.92
CA ALA A 138 -16.47 -9.48 0.37
C ALA A 138 -15.03 -9.75 -0.10
N ILE A 139 -14.39 -8.83 -0.82
CA ILE A 139 -13.01 -8.97 -1.29
C ILE A 139 -12.02 -8.99 -0.14
N ARG A 140 -12.19 -8.11 0.86
CA ARG A 140 -11.37 -8.06 2.07
C ARG A 140 -11.67 -9.21 3.03
N ASN A 141 -12.81 -9.86 2.85
CA ASN A 141 -13.33 -10.93 3.71
C ASN A 141 -13.38 -10.50 5.19
N ILE A 142 -13.88 -9.29 5.42
CA ILE A 142 -14.06 -8.66 6.73
C ILE A 142 -15.36 -7.86 6.72
N PRO A 143 -16.40 -8.29 7.43
CA PRO A 143 -17.64 -7.52 7.56
C PRO A 143 -17.39 -6.13 8.16
N GLY A 144 -17.92 -5.10 7.52
CA GLY A 144 -17.80 -3.71 7.94
C GLY A 144 -16.43 -3.08 7.70
N ALA A 145 -15.58 -3.69 6.87
CA ALA A 145 -14.27 -3.14 6.50
C ALA A 145 -14.41 -1.77 5.85
N PHE A 146 -15.33 -1.64 4.90
CA PHE A 146 -15.60 -0.40 4.19
C PHE A 146 -16.02 0.75 5.14
N ASN A 147 -16.93 0.49 6.07
CA ASN A 147 -17.38 1.51 7.01
C ASN A 147 -16.26 1.97 7.95
N LYS A 148 -15.42 1.04 8.44
CA LYS A 148 -14.23 1.40 9.25
C LYS A 148 -13.25 2.26 8.49
N LEU A 149 -12.99 1.93 7.22
CA LEU A 149 -12.18 2.74 6.33
C LEU A 149 -12.78 4.14 6.13
N LYS A 150 -14.07 4.23 5.78
CA LYS A 150 -14.81 5.48 5.56
C LYS A 150 -14.76 6.38 6.79
N ASP A 151 -15.02 5.82 7.98
CA ASP A 151 -14.92 6.52 9.26
C ASP A 151 -13.50 7.04 9.52
N GLY A 152 -12.48 6.21 9.24
CA GLY A 152 -11.08 6.60 9.44
C GLY A 152 -10.64 7.73 8.53
N VAL A 153 -10.95 7.63 7.24
CA VAL A 153 -10.67 8.67 6.24
C VAL A 153 -11.42 9.95 6.58
N GLY A 154 -12.71 9.85 6.89
CA GLY A 154 -13.55 10.98 7.27
C GLY A 154 -13.00 11.71 8.50
N TYR A 155 -12.55 10.98 9.51
CA TYR A 155 -11.93 11.59 10.70
C TYR A 155 -10.62 12.32 10.34
N ILE A 156 -9.70 11.72 9.59
CA ILE A 156 -8.45 12.38 9.15
C ILE A 156 -8.78 13.67 8.38
N LYS A 157 -9.71 13.60 7.43
CA LYS A 157 -10.11 14.77 6.60
C LYS A 157 -10.82 15.84 7.41
N SER A 158 -11.55 15.50 8.46
CA SER A 158 -12.19 16.48 9.37
C SER A 158 -11.15 17.25 10.19
N VAL A 159 -10.03 16.62 10.57
CA VAL A 159 -8.94 17.26 11.33
C VAL A 159 -8.01 18.04 10.41
N ASN A 160 -7.65 17.47 9.25
CA ASN A 160 -6.81 18.11 8.25
C ASN A 160 -7.35 17.83 6.84
N PRO A 161 -8.18 18.74 6.28
CA PRO A 161 -8.76 18.58 4.94
C PRO A 161 -7.72 18.40 3.83
N ASN A 162 -6.53 18.96 4.00
CA ASN A 162 -5.43 18.91 3.02
C ASN A 162 -4.51 17.68 3.21
N TYR A 163 -4.77 16.82 4.20
CA TYR A 163 -3.96 15.63 4.39
C TYR A 163 -4.15 14.68 3.20
N ARG A 164 -3.04 14.33 2.53
CA ARG A 164 -3.08 13.56 1.30
C ARG A 164 -3.44 12.11 1.56
N ILE A 165 -4.51 11.65 0.93
CA ILE A 165 -4.96 10.26 0.94
C ILE A 165 -5.15 9.79 -0.50
N THR A 166 -4.57 8.63 -0.83
CA THR A 166 -4.74 7.97 -2.13
C THR A 166 -5.51 6.66 -1.93
N ALA A 167 -6.53 6.40 -2.73
CA ALA A 167 -7.14 5.08 -2.84
C ALA A 167 -6.34 4.20 -3.78
N ARG A 168 -6.17 2.93 -3.42
CA ARG A 168 -5.58 1.90 -4.29
C ARG A 168 -6.51 0.72 -4.41
N THR A 169 -6.81 0.36 -5.64
CA THR A 169 -7.64 -0.78 -6.00
C THR A 169 -6.81 -1.82 -6.74
N VAL A 170 -6.88 -3.06 -6.32
CA VAL A 170 -6.35 -4.19 -7.08
C VAL A 170 -7.45 -4.69 -7.99
N ILE A 171 -7.25 -4.57 -9.31
CA ILE A 171 -8.22 -5.03 -10.32
C ILE A 171 -8.09 -6.53 -10.51
N HIS A 172 -9.21 -7.21 -10.39
CA HIS A 172 -9.34 -8.64 -10.63
C HIS A 172 -10.77 -8.99 -11.05
N ARG A 173 -11.03 -10.24 -11.35
CA ARG A 173 -12.29 -10.73 -11.89
C ARG A 173 -13.53 -10.30 -11.07
N LEU A 174 -13.39 -10.18 -9.74
CA LEU A 174 -14.51 -9.84 -8.87
C LEU A 174 -14.86 -8.35 -8.84
N ASN A 175 -14.04 -7.45 -9.42
CA ASN A 175 -14.28 -6.00 -9.34
C ASN A 175 -13.92 -5.21 -10.59
N PHE A 176 -13.54 -5.84 -11.68
CA PHE A 176 -13.07 -5.11 -12.87
C PHE A 176 -14.13 -4.18 -13.49
N TRP A 177 -15.41 -4.39 -13.26
CA TRP A 177 -16.51 -3.52 -13.69
C TRP A 177 -16.85 -2.42 -12.67
N ASN A 178 -16.25 -2.44 -11.48
CA ASN A 178 -16.65 -1.59 -10.35
C ASN A 178 -15.79 -0.31 -10.20
N TRP A 179 -15.13 0.15 -11.27
CA TRP A 179 -14.21 1.30 -11.22
C TRP A 179 -14.93 2.61 -10.91
N ILE A 180 -16.06 2.86 -11.61
CA ILE A 180 -16.83 4.09 -11.41
C ILE A 180 -17.38 4.17 -9.98
N PRO A 181 -17.99 3.12 -9.41
CA PRO A 181 -18.33 3.10 -7.98
C PRO A 181 -17.13 3.38 -7.05
N VAL A 182 -15.96 2.75 -7.29
CA VAL A 182 -14.74 3.02 -6.50
C VAL A 182 -14.34 4.49 -6.55
N ILE A 183 -14.32 5.10 -7.74
CA ILE A 183 -13.98 6.52 -7.91
C ILE A 183 -15.00 7.41 -7.19
N ASN A 184 -16.28 7.10 -7.28
CA ASN A 184 -17.34 7.86 -6.64
C ASN A 184 -17.25 7.78 -5.10
N GLU A 185 -17.03 6.57 -4.55
CA GLU A 185 -16.84 6.40 -3.11
C GLU A 185 -15.60 7.14 -2.61
N ALA A 186 -14.48 7.02 -3.33
CA ALA A 186 -13.25 7.76 -3.00
C ALA A 186 -13.49 9.28 -3.00
N LYS A 187 -14.21 9.79 -4.00
CA LYS A 187 -14.57 11.22 -4.10
C LYS A 187 -15.48 11.67 -2.95
N GLN A 188 -16.48 10.86 -2.58
CA GLN A 188 -17.38 11.16 -1.45
C GLN A 188 -16.62 11.18 -0.10
N MET A 189 -15.59 10.35 0.06
CA MET A 189 -14.72 10.35 1.23
C MET A 189 -13.71 11.51 1.25
N GLY A 190 -13.63 12.34 0.19
CA GLY A 190 -12.63 13.39 0.07
C GLY A 190 -11.21 12.89 -0.20
N ILE A 191 -11.07 11.69 -0.79
CA ILE A 191 -9.78 11.12 -1.19
C ILE A 191 -9.25 11.86 -2.41
N ASP A 192 -7.95 12.16 -2.41
CA ASP A 192 -7.34 13.06 -3.40
C ASP A 192 -6.99 12.37 -4.72
N GLN A 193 -6.72 11.07 -4.69
CA GLN A 193 -6.33 10.29 -5.86
C GLN A 193 -6.84 8.86 -5.77
N VAL A 194 -7.06 8.24 -6.94
CA VAL A 194 -7.32 6.80 -7.08
C VAL A 194 -6.27 6.20 -8.01
N SER A 195 -5.75 5.04 -7.65
CA SER A 195 -4.83 4.27 -8.48
C SER A 195 -5.28 2.82 -8.59
N PHE A 196 -5.15 2.26 -9.78
CA PHE A 196 -5.53 0.89 -10.10
C PHE A 196 -4.28 0.07 -10.43
N LEU A 197 -4.22 -1.16 -9.93
CA LEU A 197 -3.16 -2.12 -10.22
C LEU A 197 -3.79 -3.45 -10.62
N PRO A 198 -3.22 -4.18 -11.59
CA PRO A 198 -3.67 -5.55 -11.87
C PRO A 198 -3.33 -6.47 -10.70
N ALA A 199 -4.16 -7.51 -10.50
CA ALA A 199 -3.84 -8.55 -9.54
C ALA A 199 -2.60 -9.34 -10.00
N ASP A 200 -1.69 -9.58 -9.08
CA ASP A 200 -0.56 -10.48 -9.28
C ASP A 200 -0.94 -11.88 -8.76
N VAL A 201 -0.92 -12.87 -9.62
CA VAL A 201 -1.25 -14.26 -9.31
C VAL A 201 -0.13 -15.23 -9.64
N SER A 202 0.89 -14.78 -10.39
CA SER A 202 1.94 -15.63 -10.96
C SER A 202 3.29 -15.53 -10.23
N SER A 203 3.45 -14.55 -9.34
CA SER A 203 4.70 -14.36 -8.59
C SER A 203 4.68 -15.01 -7.20
N HIS A 204 5.85 -15.06 -6.57
CA HIS A 204 6.01 -15.44 -5.16
C HIS A 204 5.66 -14.31 -4.17
N ALA A 205 5.11 -13.18 -4.66
CA ALA A 205 4.64 -12.11 -3.80
C ALA A 205 3.51 -12.54 -2.87
N PHE A 206 3.19 -11.69 -1.89
CA PHE A 206 2.07 -11.91 -0.96
C PHE A 206 2.19 -13.19 -0.12
N ASN A 207 3.44 -13.55 0.26
CA ASN A 207 3.78 -14.70 1.11
C ASN A 207 3.44 -16.07 0.48
N ARG A 208 3.41 -16.15 -0.83
CA ARG A 208 3.23 -17.41 -1.56
C ARG A 208 4.55 -18.19 -1.59
N GLN A 209 4.52 -19.45 -1.17
CA GLN A 209 5.68 -20.33 -1.32
C GLN A 209 5.91 -20.72 -2.78
N MET A 210 4.82 -20.88 -3.54
CA MET A 210 4.81 -21.04 -4.99
C MET A 210 3.71 -20.17 -5.59
N ALA A 211 3.84 -19.86 -6.89
CA ALA A 211 2.75 -19.23 -7.64
C ALA A 211 1.48 -20.07 -7.49
N TRP A 212 0.32 -19.42 -7.50
CA TRP A 212 -0.93 -20.14 -7.45
C TRP A 212 -1.08 -21.08 -8.66
N GLU A 213 -1.66 -22.24 -8.43
CA GLU A 213 -2.05 -23.17 -9.50
C GLU A 213 -3.09 -22.52 -10.43
N GLU A 214 -3.12 -22.97 -11.67
CA GLU A 214 -3.97 -22.40 -12.74
C GLU A 214 -5.46 -22.24 -12.35
N PRO A 215 -6.12 -23.22 -11.69
CA PRO A 215 -7.52 -23.04 -11.27
C PRO A 215 -7.70 -21.83 -10.33
N LYS A 216 -6.76 -21.63 -9.39
CA LYS A 216 -6.81 -20.52 -8.45
C LYS A 216 -6.49 -19.17 -9.13
N GLN A 217 -5.59 -19.17 -10.11
CA GLN A 217 -5.34 -17.99 -10.92
C GLN A 217 -6.59 -17.55 -11.67
N HIS A 218 -7.34 -18.49 -12.26
CA HIS A 218 -8.58 -18.23 -13.00
C HIS A 218 -9.74 -17.71 -12.13
N GLU A 219 -9.72 -17.96 -10.82
CA GLU A 219 -10.68 -17.32 -9.90
C GLU A 219 -10.45 -15.81 -9.77
N ILE A 220 -9.23 -15.35 -9.99
CA ILE A 220 -8.80 -13.96 -9.78
C ILE A 220 -8.60 -13.22 -11.09
N LEU A 221 -8.00 -13.85 -12.09
CA LEU A 221 -7.76 -13.22 -13.38
C LEU A 221 -9.05 -13.13 -14.21
N LEU A 222 -9.14 -12.07 -15.00
CA LEU A 222 -10.17 -11.96 -16.03
C LEU A 222 -9.95 -13.06 -17.07
N SER A 223 -11.06 -13.67 -17.52
CA SER A 223 -11.05 -14.55 -18.69
C SER A 223 -10.92 -13.72 -19.98
N GLU A 224 -10.52 -14.37 -21.07
CA GLU A 224 -10.44 -13.73 -22.38
C GLU A 224 -11.77 -13.09 -22.83
N HIS A 225 -12.91 -13.66 -22.40
CA HIS A 225 -14.24 -13.14 -22.70
C HIS A 225 -14.58 -11.86 -21.93
N GLU A 226 -13.97 -11.63 -20.76
CA GLU A 226 -14.18 -10.46 -19.91
C GLU A 226 -13.26 -9.28 -20.30
N LEU A 227 -12.14 -9.54 -21.03
CA LEU A 227 -11.21 -8.50 -21.46
C LEU A 227 -11.83 -7.41 -22.38
N PRO A 228 -12.75 -7.73 -23.31
CA PRO A 228 -13.42 -6.70 -24.08
C PRO A 228 -14.26 -5.77 -23.21
N GLU A 229 -14.93 -6.27 -22.18
CA GLU A 229 -15.72 -5.45 -21.25
C GLU A 229 -14.83 -4.45 -20.52
N LEU A 230 -13.65 -4.88 -20.05
CA LEU A 230 -12.68 -3.99 -19.40
C LEU A 230 -12.25 -2.81 -20.29
N LYS A 231 -12.26 -2.97 -21.62
CA LYS A 231 -11.88 -1.92 -22.58
C LYS A 231 -12.99 -0.87 -22.79
N THR A 232 -14.20 -1.16 -22.37
CA THR A 232 -15.37 -0.28 -22.57
C THR A 232 -15.72 0.54 -21.32
N ILE A 233 -15.10 0.24 -20.19
CA ILE A 233 -15.24 0.99 -18.92
C ILE A 233 -14.30 2.20 -18.92
#